data_8bcc1476ac835ec4ee59ab3fe6823c63
#
_entry.id   8bcc1476ac835ec4ee59ab3fe6823c63
#
_cell.length_a   1.000
_cell.length_b   1.000
_cell.length_c   1.000
_cell.angle_alpha   90.00
_cell.angle_beta   90.00
_cell.angle_gamma   90.00
#
_symmetry.space_group_name_H-M   'P 1'
#
loop_
_entity.id
_entity.type
_entity.pdbx_description
1 polymer ?
#
loop_
_entity_poly.entity_id
_entity_poly.type
_entity_poly.pdbx_seq_one_letter_code
_entity_poly.pdbx_strand_id
1 'polypeptide(L)'
;MQRHLVHYIRAAGYADASLYGHLQAAVIADDLQKAAAQGRPVVLVGYSQGGLEAMKVARRLERRGVPVALLLLIAARGLGRIFPHRWRADMRHVPPNVALCLNYFAEGDLLGSDPRPEGNEVVAISPESRVENIGFSRRENISHIGISSCYPLVRIPAALKTRLHDRLLAELAAITKA
;
A
#
# COMPACT_ATOMS: atom_id res chain seq x y z
N MET A 1 11.37 9.35 -5.83
CA MET A 1 11.07 7.91 -5.65
C MET A 1 9.57 7.61 -5.72
N GLN A 2 8.71 8.22 -4.91
CA GLN A 2 7.24 8.00 -4.97
C GLN A 2 6.62 8.32 -6.34
N ARG A 3 7.20 9.26 -7.09
CA ARG A 3 6.73 9.62 -8.44
C ARG A 3 6.84 8.46 -9.45
N HIS A 4 7.77 7.53 -9.26
CA HIS A 4 7.98 6.43 -10.20
C HIS A 4 6.80 5.47 -10.22
N LEU A 5 6.27 5.06 -9.07
CA LEU A 5 5.16 4.14 -9.01
C LEU A 5 3.88 4.74 -9.61
N VAL A 6 3.59 6.03 -9.35
CA VAL A 6 2.43 6.69 -9.95
C VAL A 6 2.58 6.82 -11.47
N HIS A 7 3.80 7.08 -11.97
CA HIS A 7 4.05 7.10 -13.42
C HIS A 7 3.88 5.72 -14.05
N TYR A 8 4.35 4.67 -13.36
CA TYR A 8 4.17 3.30 -13.81
C TYR A 8 2.69 2.92 -13.93
N ILE A 9 1.89 3.25 -12.91
CA ILE A 9 0.44 3.01 -12.89
C ILE A 9 -0.25 3.81 -14.01
N ARG A 10 0.11 5.09 -14.19
CA ARG A 10 -0.46 5.93 -15.26
C ARG A 10 -0.10 5.42 -16.65
N ALA A 11 1.14 4.97 -16.86
CA ALA A 11 1.59 4.39 -18.12
C ALA A 11 0.86 3.09 -18.47
N ALA A 12 0.34 2.39 -17.47
CA ALA A 12 -0.50 1.20 -17.64
C ALA A 12 -1.98 1.52 -17.93
N GLY A 13 -2.34 2.82 -18.10
CA GLY A 13 -3.69 3.24 -18.49
C GLY A 13 -4.53 3.84 -17.36
N TYR A 14 -4.03 3.89 -16.11
CA TYR A 14 -4.75 4.44 -14.96
C TYR A 14 -4.40 5.93 -14.76
N ALA A 15 -4.89 6.78 -15.67
CA ALA A 15 -4.53 8.21 -15.72
C ALA A 15 -4.90 8.98 -14.43
N ASP A 16 -5.94 8.55 -13.74
CA ASP A 16 -6.46 9.18 -12.52
C ASP A 16 -5.63 8.90 -11.25
N ALA A 17 -4.59 8.07 -11.34
CA ALA A 17 -3.71 7.83 -10.22
C ALA A 17 -3.08 9.14 -9.75
N SER A 18 -3.28 9.50 -8.49
CA SER A 18 -2.82 10.75 -7.89
C SER A 18 -1.77 10.49 -6.82
N LEU A 19 -0.83 11.42 -6.67
CA LEU A 19 0.20 11.37 -5.64
C LEU A 19 -0.07 12.45 -4.59
N TYR A 20 -0.13 12.02 -3.34
CA TYR A 20 -0.30 12.91 -2.19
C TYR A 20 0.94 12.91 -1.30
N GLY A 21 1.12 14.01 -0.57
CA GLY A 21 2.18 14.14 0.42
C GLY A 21 1.80 13.56 1.79
N HIS A 22 2.68 13.77 2.75
CA HIS A 22 2.43 13.39 4.15
C HIS A 22 1.38 14.30 4.80
N LEU A 23 0.72 13.78 5.84
CA LEU A 23 -0.25 14.50 6.68
C LEU A 23 -1.52 14.97 5.93
N GLN A 24 -1.80 14.38 4.76
CA GLN A 24 -2.95 14.74 3.93
C GLN A 24 -4.12 13.74 4.01
N ALA A 25 -4.13 12.84 5.00
CA ALA A 25 -5.13 11.78 5.08
C ALA A 25 -6.60 12.28 5.08
N ALA A 26 -6.86 13.49 5.58
CA ALA A 26 -8.20 14.09 5.53
C ALA A 26 -8.58 14.48 4.11
N VAL A 27 -7.72 15.23 3.43
CA VAL A 27 -7.92 15.69 2.05
C VAL A 27 -8.06 14.49 1.10
N ILE A 28 -7.18 13.49 1.26
CA ILE A 28 -7.24 12.26 0.46
C ILE A 28 -8.59 11.55 0.65
N ALA A 29 -9.06 11.42 1.91
CA ALA A 29 -10.35 10.77 2.18
C ALA A 29 -11.54 11.56 1.58
N ASP A 30 -11.47 12.89 1.57
CA ASP A 30 -12.49 13.75 0.97
C ASP A 30 -12.55 13.58 -0.56
N ASP A 31 -11.39 13.56 -1.21
CA ASP A 31 -11.29 13.37 -2.66
C ASP A 31 -11.75 11.96 -3.07
N LEU A 32 -11.35 10.94 -2.32
CA LEU A 32 -11.75 9.55 -2.60
C LEU A 32 -13.24 9.29 -2.31
N GLN A 33 -13.82 9.93 -1.31
CA GLN A 33 -15.26 9.87 -1.07
C GLN A 33 -16.06 10.45 -2.25
N LYS A 34 -15.61 11.58 -2.81
CA LYS A 34 -16.22 12.17 -4.01
C LYS A 34 -16.11 11.24 -5.22
N ALA A 35 -14.94 10.61 -5.40
CA ALA A 35 -14.73 9.66 -6.48
C ALA A 35 -15.62 8.41 -6.32
N ALA A 36 -15.73 7.86 -5.10
CA ALA A 36 -16.59 6.73 -4.79
C ALA A 36 -18.08 7.04 -5.03
N ALA A 37 -18.54 8.26 -4.70
CA ALA A 37 -19.90 8.71 -4.98
C ALA A 37 -20.22 8.78 -6.50
N GLN A 38 -19.18 8.81 -7.33
CA GLN A 38 -19.29 8.73 -8.80
C GLN A 38 -19.18 7.29 -9.33
N GLY A 39 -19.25 6.28 -8.45
CA GLY A 39 -19.11 4.87 -8.81
C GLY A 39 -17.66 4.41 -9.09
N ARG A 40 -16.66 5.22 -8.76
CA ARG A 40 -15.26 4.86 -9.00
C ARG A 40 -14.70 4.02 -7.85
N PRO A 41 -14.04 2.89 -8.12
CA PRO A 41 -13.46 2.08 -7.08
C PRO A 41 -12.28 2.81 -6.41
N VAL A 42 -12.17 2.64 -5.09
CA VAL A 42 -11.10 3.25 -4.30
C VAL A 42 -9.93 2.29 -4.16
N VAL A 43 -8.76 2.74 -4.58
CA VAL A 43 -7.48 2.03 -4.42
C VAL A 43 -6.50 2.92 -3.66
N LEU A 44 -5.87 2.37 -2.63
CA LEU A 44 -4.86 3.03 -1.82
C LEU A 44 -3.51 2.33 -1.98
N VAL A 45 -2.47 3.07 -2.29
CA VAL A 45 -1.08 2.57 -2.33
C VAL A 45 -0.21 3.40 -1.41
N GLY A 46 0.37 2.76 -0.41
CA GLY A 46 1.21 3.42 0.57
C GLY A 46 2.61 2.81 0.66
N TYR A 47 3.64 3.59 0.38
CA TYR A 47 5.04 3.20 0.53
C TYR A 47 5.66 3.86 1.76
N SER A 48 6.36 3.07 2.59
CA SER A 48 7.05 3.55 3.78
C SER A 48 6.11 4.36 4.69
N GLN A 49 6.39 5.63 4.93
CA GLN A 49 5.48 6.53 5.68
C GLN A 49 4.11 6.69 5.01
N GLY A 50 4.05 6.56 3.69
CA GLY A 50 2.78 6.57 2.96
C GLY A 50 1.86 5.40 3.32
N GLY A 51 2.40 4.28 3.80
CA GLY A 51 1.59 3.18 4.32
C GLY A 51 0.79 3.57 5.57
N LEU A 52 1.40 4.33 6.50
CA LEU A 52 0.68 4.89 7.65
C LEU A 52 -0.43 5.84 7.21
N GLU A 53 -0.17 6.70 6.23
CA GLU A 53 -1.18 7.61 5.71
C GLU A 53 -2.30 6.84 5.00
N ALA A 54 -1.99 5.82 4.20
CA ALA A 54 -2.98 4.97 3.55
C ALA A 54 -3.89 4.25 4.55
N MET A 55 -3.34 3.72 5.64
CA MET A 55 -4.12 3.13 6.73
C MET A 55 -5.04 4.16 7.41
N LYS A 56 -4.54 5.37 7.67
CA LYS A 56 -5.37 6.45 8.21
C LYS A 56 -6.51 6.85 7.26
N VAL A 57 -6.23 6.90 5.95
CA VAL A 57 -7.25 7.16 4.92
C VAL A 57 -8.30 6.06 4.92
N ALA A 58 -7.89 4.78 4.90
CA ALA A 58 -8.81 3.65 4.93
C ALA A 58 -9.76 3.71 6.15
N ARG A 59 -9.22 4.01 7.35
CA ARG A 59 -10.04 4.19 8.57
C ARG A 59 -10.97 5.41 8.52
N ARG A 60 -10.58 6.48 7.83
CA ARG A 60 -11.46 7.64 7.61
C ARG A 60 -12.61 7.28 6.66
N LEU A 61 -12.32 6.54 5.61
CA LEU A 61 -13.30 6.05 4.65
C LEU A 61 -14.25 5.03 5.29
N GLU A 62 -13.76 4.15 6.18
CA GLU A 62 -14.57 3.24 6.99
C GLU A 62 -15.67 4.00 7.75
N ARG A 63 -15.28 5.04 8.52
CA ARG A 63 -16.24 5.87 9.28
C ARG A 63 -17.26 6.61 8.40
N ARG A 64 -17.02 6.69 7.11
CA ARG A 64 -17.89 7.31 6.12
C ARG A 64 -18.67 6.29 5.28
N GLY A 65 -18.54 5.00 5.58
CA GLY A 65 -19.18 3.92 4.84
C GLY A 65 -18.66 3.74 3.41
N VAL A 66 -17.44 4.23 3.12
CA VAL A 66 -16.85 4.14 1.78
C VAL A 66 -15.98 2.89 1.68
N PRO A 67 -16.27 1.95 0.76
CA PRO A 67 -15.45 0.75 0.57
C PRO A 67 -14.10 1.09 -0.09
N VAL A 68 -13.07 0.31 0.25
CA VAL A 68 -11.74 0.33 -0.36
C VAL A 68 -11.52 -1.00 -1.06
N ALA A 69 -11.45 -0.99 -2.38
CA ALA A 69 -11.28 -2.21 -3.18
C ALA A 69 -9.88 -2.83 -2.98
N LEU A 70 -8.84 -1.99 -2.89
CA LEU A 70 -7.47 -2.44 -2.67
C LEU A 70 -6.71 -1.48 -1.75
N LEU A 71 -6.06 -2.03 -0.74
CA LEU A 71 -5.04 -1.37 0.07
C LEU A 71 -3.70 -2.06 -0.17
N LEU A 72 -2.76 -1.40 -0.82
CA LEU A 72 -1.41 -1.88 -1.06
C LEU A 72 -0.43 -1.19 -0.11
N LEU A 73 0.21 -1.93 0.76
CA LEU A 73 1.23 -1.46 1.69
C LEU A 73 2.61 -1.96 1.25
N ILE A 74 3.58 -1.07 1.13
CA ILE A 74 4.93 -1.39 0.70
C ILE A 74 5.92 -0.86 1.73
N ALA A 75 6.67 -1.74 2.39
CA ALA A 75 7.71 -1.39 3.37
C ALA A 75 7.21 -0.39 4.44
N ALA A 76 6.01 -0.63 4.99
CA ALA A 76 5.27 0.33 5.80
C ALA A 76 5.48 0.19 7.32
N ARG A 77 6.25 -0.81 7.79
CA ARG A 77 6.30 -1.21 9.20
C ARG A 77 7.55 -0.77 9.97
N GLY A 78 8.69 -0.57 9.31
CA GLY A 78 9.99 -0.41 9.98
C GLY A 78 10.15 0.85 10.84
N LEU A 79 9.70 1.99 10.36
CA LEU A 79 9.87 3.29 11.04
C LEU A 79 8.97 3.51 12.26
N GLY A 80 8.05 2.62 12.56
CA GLY A 80 7.18 2.70 13.73
C GLY A 80 7.94 2.72 15.07
N ARG A 81 9.17 2.16 15.08
CA ARG A 81 10.00 2.10 16.28
C ARG A 81 10.76 3.39 16.59
N ILE A 82 11.08 4.19 15.57
CA ILE A 82 11.90 5.39 15.72
C ILE A 82 11.06 6.60 16.14
N PHE A 83 9.78 6.61 15.82
CA PHE A 83 8.90 7.76 16.05
C PHE A 83 7.77 7.45 17.04
N PRO A 84 7.84 7.89 18.29
CA PRO A 84 6.84 7.62 19.33
C PRO A 84 5.40 8.01 18.95
N HIS A 85 5.21 9.07 18.17
CA HIS A 85 3.89 9.50 17.71
C HIS A 85 3.18 8.48 16.79
N ARG A 86 3.92 7.50 16.25
CA ARG A 86 3.38 6.40 15.44
C ARG A 86 2.96 5.20 16.27
N TRP A 87 3.43 5.08 17.50
CA TRP A 87 3.07 3.96 18.39
C TRP A 87 1.57 3.91 18.69
N ARG A 88 0.89 5.06 18.58
CA ARG A 88 -0.58 5.14 18.73
C ARG A 88 -1.36 4.74 17.47
N ALA A 89 -0.68 4.60 16.34
CA ALA A 89 -1.34 4.22 15.09
C ALA A 89 -1.33 2.70 14.95
N ASP A 90 -2.51 2.12 14.93
CA ASP A 90 -2.66 0.70 14.64
C ASP A 90 -2.36 0.45 13.16
N MET A 91 -1.20 -0.13 12.91
CA MET A 91 -0.76 -0.51 11.57
C MET A 91 -0.93 -2.01 11.32
N ARG A 92 -1.41 -2.77 12.30
CA ARG A 92 -1.55 -4.21 12.21
C ARG A 92 -2.92 -4.65 11.69
N HIS A 93 -3.96 -3.96 12.12
CA HIS A 93 -5.32 -4.38 11.80
C HIS A 93 -5.87 -3.61 10.61
N VAL A 94 -6.15 -4.33 9.54
CA VAL A 94 -6.76 -3.79 8.31
C VAL A 94 -8.23 -3.51 8.57
N PRO A 95 -8.72 -2.28 8.27
CA PRO A 95 -10.12 -1.91 8.50
C PRO A 95 -11.11 -2.77 7.71
N PRO A 96 -12.32 -3.02 8.24
CA PRO A 96 -13.30 -3.92 7.62
C PRO A 96 -13.88 -3.43 6.29
N ASN A 97 -13.72 -2.15 5.94
CA ASN A 97 -14.12 -1.60 4.64
C ASN A 97 -13.13 -1.90 3.50
N VAL A 98 -12.01 -2.58 3.80
CA VAL A 98 -10.99 -2.96 2.81
C VAL A 98 -11.27 -4.38 2.31
N ALA A 99 -11.57 -4.54 1.01
CA ALA A 99 -11.83 -5.85 0.43
C ALA A 99 -10.55 -6.69 0.28
N LEU A 100 -9.48 -6.09 -0.25
CA LEU A 100 -8.17 -6.74 -0.39
C LEU A 100 -7.06 -5.85 0.17
N CYS A 101 -6.21 -6.44 1.03
CA CYS A 101 -4.96 -5.82 1.46
C CYS A 101 -3.78 -6.65 1.01
N LEU A 102 -2.87 -6.06 0.23
CA LEU A 102 -1.57 -6.64 -0.12
C LEU A 102 -0.48 -5.91 0.66
N ASN A 103 0.22 -6.62 1.52
CA ASN A 103 1.25 -6.06 2.38
C ASN A 103 2.63 -6.63 2.01
N TYR A 104 3.49 -5.79 1.45
CA TYR A 104 4.83 -6.14 1.00
C TYR A 104 5.90 -5.63 1.95
N PHE A 105 6.82 -6.50 2.33
CA PHE A 105 7.99 -6.17 3.14
C PHE A 105 9.21 -6.96 2.69
N ALA A 106 10.41 -6.47 3.01
CA ALA A 106 11.65 -7.15 2.69
C ALA A 106 12.45 -7.43 3.97
N GLU A 107 12.88 -8.68 4.16
CA GLU A 107 13.78 -9.04 5.23
C GLU A 107 15.13 -8.34 5.05
N GLY A 108 15.59 -7.65 6.10
CA GLY A 108 16.83 -6.84 6.01
C GLY A 108 16.61 -5.38 5.63
N ASP A 109 15.40 -4.98 5.25
CA ASP A 109 15.03 -3.58 5.14
C ASP A 109 14.79 -2.97 6.53
N LEU A 110 15.84 -2.48 7.18
CA LEU A 110 15.77 -1.91 8.53
C LEU A 110 14.91 -0.64 8.61
N LEU A 111 14.65 0.04 7.50
CA LEU A 111 13.85 1.26 7.46
C LEU A 111 12.36 0.99 7.28
N GLY A 112 12.01 -0.04 6.52
CA GLY A 112 10.63 -0.35 6.13
C GLY A 112 10.05 -1.60 6.76
N SER A 113 10.86 -2.41 7.44
CA SER A 113 10.46 -3.69 8.02
C SER A 113 10.90 -3.85 9.46
N ASP A 114 10.10 -4.57 10.25
CA ASP A 114 10.48 -5.03 11.58
C ASP A 114 11.55 -6.13 11.42
N PRO A 115 12.59 -6.18 12.28
CA PRO A 115 13.54 -7.29 12.29
C PRO A 115 12.91 -8.65 12.55
N ARG A 116 11.78 -8.69 13.23
CA ARG A 116 10.99 -9.92 13.44
C ARG A 116 9.97 -10.04 12.31
N PRO A 117 9.94 -11.16 11.56
CA PRO A 117 9.01 -11.34 10.44
C PRO A 117 7.55 -11.07 10.83
N GLU A 118 7.12 -11.59 11.98
CA GLU A 118 5.74 -11.45 12.50
C GLU A 118 5.35 -9.99 12.78
N GLY A 119 6.35 -9.13 13.03
CA GLY A 119 6.17 -7.69 13.22
C GLY A 119 5.77 -6.96 11.95
N ASN A 120 5.96 -7.57 10.78
CA ASN A 120 5.63 -6.99 9.49
C ASN A 120 4.22 -7.35 9.01
N GLU A 121 3.63 -8.41 9.57
CA GLU A 121 2.33 -8.90 9.13
C GLU A 121 1.20 -7.96 9.56
N VAL A 122 0.20 -7.87 8.69
CA VAL A 122 -1.09 -7.24 8.97
C VAL A 122 -2.18 -8.31 8.98
N VAL A 123 -3.25 -8.07 9.71
CA VAL A 123 -4.37 -9.00 9.88
C VAL A 123 -5.69 -8.28 9.58
N ALA A 124 -6.66 -9.00 9.04
CA ALA A 124 -7.99 -8.46 8.81
C ALA A 124 -8.77 -8.34 10.12
N ILE A 125 -9.56 -7.27 10.27
CA ILE A 125 -10.58 -7.16 11.33
C ILE A 125 -11.83 -7.96 10.92
N SER A 126 -12.24 -7.87 9.64
CA SER A 126 -13.39 -8.57 9.11
C SER A 126 -12.99 -9.86 8.40
N PRO A 127 -13.77 -10.95 8.53
CA PRO A 127 -13.56 -12.17 7.74
C PRO A 127 -13.81 -11.98 6.24
N GLU A 128 -14.51 -10.92 5.85
CA GLU A 128 -14.76 -10.56 4.44
C GLU A 128 -13.54 -9.88 3.78
N SER A 129 -12.60 -9.38 4.60
CA SER A 129 -11.38 -8.76 4.11
C SER A 129 -10.31 -9.82 3.82
N ARG A 130 -9.81 -9.85 2.61
CA ARG A 130 -8.68 -10.71 2.24
C ARG A 130 -7.37 -9.97 2.51
N VAL A 131 -6.47 -10.61 3.24
CA VAL A 131 -5.14 -10.07 3.55
C VAL A 131 -4.06 -11.04 3.07
N GLU A 132 -3.11 -10.53 2.32
CA GLU A 132 -1.92 -11.27 1.89
C GLU A 132 -0.66 -10.55 2.37
N ASN A 133 0.15 -11.24 3.16
CA ASN A 133 1.46 -10.78 3.62
C ASN A 133 2.55 -11.39 2.74
N ILE A 134 3.28 -10.56 2.00
CA ILE A 134 4.25 -10.98 0.99
C ILE A 134 5.65 -10.49 1.40
N GLY A 135 6.43 -11.39 1.99
CA GLY A 135 7.81 -11.13 2.37
C GLY A 135 8.80 -11.42 1.23
N PHE A 136 9.79 -10.56 1.07
CA PHE A 136 10.98 -10.84 0.27
C PHE A 136 12.11 -11.24 1.21
N SER A 137 12.72 -12.38 0.95
CA SER A 137 13.81 -12.93 1.75
C SER A 137 15.09 -12.09 1.62
N ARG A 138 16.02 -12.20 2.58
CA ARG A 138 17.34 -11.56 2.49
C ARG A 138 18.13 -11.95 1.25
N ARG A 139 17.90 -13.18 0.72
CA ARG A 139 18.58 -13.66 -0.49
C ARG A 139 18.14 -12.91 -1.75
N GLU A 140 16.94 -12.37 -1.76
CA GLU A 140 16.41 -11.57 -2.87
C GLU A 140 17.01 -10.16 -2.89
N ASN A 141 17.72 -9.74 -1.82
CA ASN A 141 18.47 -8.50 -1.72
C ASN A 141 17.67 -7.25 -2.13
N ILE A 142 16.43 -7.16 -1.66
CA ILE A 142 15.54 -6.03 -1.95
C ILE A 142 15.68 -5.00 -0.82
N SER A 143 16.22 -3.84 -1.17
CA SER A 143 16.39 -2.72 -0.23
C SER A 143 15.10 -1.90 -0.08
N HIS A 144 15.06 -1.03 0.94
CA HIS A 144 13.95 -0.08 1.15
C HIS A 144 13.63 0.75 -0.09
N ILE A 145 14.65 1.27 -0.78
CA ILE A 145 14.48 2.03 -2.01
C ILE A 145 14.13 1.09 -3.16
N GLY A 146 14.79 -0.07 -3.23
CA GLY A 146 14.60 -1.06 -4.28
C GLY A 146 13.17 -1.56 -4.39
N ILE A 147 12.49 -1.79 -3.26
CA ILE A 147 11.11 -2.32 -3.26
C ILE A 147 10.08 -1.37 -3.90
N SER A 148 10.34 -0.06 -3.92
CA SER A 148 9.48 0.95 -4.56
C SER A 148 9.96 1.36 -5.96
N SER A 149 11.06 0.78 -6.44
CA SER A 149 11.63 1.11 -7.75
C SER A 149 10.81 0.49 -8.86
N CYS A 150 10.56 1.26 -9.91
CA CYS A 150 9.77 0.87 -11.07
C CYS A 150 10.52 1.18 -12.35
N TYR A 151 10.30 0.32 -13.36
CA TYR A 151 10.70 0.59 -14.73
C TYR A 151 10.16 1.96 -15.22
N PRO A 152 10.84 2.70 -16.11
CA PRO A 152 12.00 2.26 -16.92
C PRO A 152 13.36 2.60 -16.30
N LEU A 153 13.44 3.23 -15.17
CA LEU A 153 14.63 3.91 -14.67
C LEU A 153 15.64 2.99 -13.97
N VAL A 154 15.23 1.78 -13.56
CA VAL A 154 16.08 0.85 -12.81
C VAL A 154 15.82 -0.58 -13.26
N ARG A 155 16.87 -1.40 -13.34
CA ARG A 155 16.72 -2.85 -13.52
C ARG A 155 16.06 -3.43 -12.28
N ILE A 156 14.82 -3.89 -12.44
CA ILE A 156 14.01 -4.43 -11.34
C ILE A 156 14.32 -5.93 -11.20
N PRO A 157 14.55 -6.44 -9.97
CA PRO A 157 14.62 -7.88 -9.73
C PRO A 157 13.35 -8.59 -10.24
N ALA A 158 13.53 -9.76 -10.89
CA ALA A 158 12.40 -10.50 -11.45
C ALA A 158 11.31 -10.82 -10.40
N ALA A 159 11.72 -11.19 -9.19
CA ALA A 159 10.78 -11.45 -8.09
C ALA A 159 9.93 -10.22 -7.74
N LEU A 160 10.53 -9.03 -7.70
CA LEU A 160 9.82 -7.78 -7.43
C LEU A 160 8.86 -7.43 -8.57
N LYS A 161 9.32 -7.61 -9.82
CA LYS A 161 8.46 -7.39 -10.99
C LYS A 161 7.21 -8.26 -10.92
N THR A 162 7.39 -9.56 -10.79
CA THR A 162 6.27 -10.52 -10.85
C THR A 162 5.36 -10.42 -9.63
N ARG A 163 5.94 -10.39 -8.41
CA ARG A 163 5.17 -10.48 -7.17
C ARG A 163 4.54 -9.16 -6.75
N LEU A 164 5.09 -8.01 -7.17
CA LEU A 164 4.54 -6.71 -6.80
C LEU A 164 3.96 -5.97 -8.01
N HIS A 165 4.77 -5.71 -9.05
CA HIS A 165 4.34 -4.83 -10.13
C HIS A 165 3.27 -5.47 -11.02
N ASP A 166 3.53 -6.69 -11.50
CA ASP A 166 2.57 -7.40 -12.36
C ASP A 166 1.30 -7.74 -11.56
N ARG A 167 1.45 -8.09 -10.28
CA ARG A 167 0.32 -8.34 -9.38
C ARG A 167 -0.53 -7.08 -9.17
N LEU A 168 0.09 -5.92 -8.91
CA LEU A 168 -0.63 -4.65 -8.76
C LEU A 168 -1.46 -4.35 -10.02
N LEU A 169 -0.87 -4.46 -11.21
CA LEU A 169 -1.59 -4.21 -12.46
C LEU A 169 -2.73 -5.21 -12.69
N ALA A 170 -2.53 -6.48 -12.33
CA ALA A 170 -3.58 -7.49 -12.42
C ALA A 170 -4.78 -7.17 -11.50
N GLU A 171 -4.51 -6.74 -10.25
CA GLU A 171 -5.57 -6.34 -9.32
C GLU A 171 -6.30 -5.07 -9.80
N LEU A 172 -5.57 -4.07 -10.30
CA LEU A 172 -6.17 -2.87 -10.88
C LEU A 172 -7.09 -3.22 -12.06
N ALA A 173 -6.65 -4.13 -12.94
CA ALA A 173 -7.44 -4.59 -14.07
C ALA A 173 -8.70 -5.36 -13.64
N ALA A 174 -8.64 -6.16 -12.57
CA ALA A 174 -9.78 -6.87 -12.02
C ALA A 174 -10.81 -5.89 -11.42
N ILE A 175 -10.35 -4.91 -10.63
CA ILE A 175 -11.17 -3.90 -9.96
C ILE A 175 -11.92 -3.01 -10.97
N THR A 176 -11.29 -2.67 -12.10
CA THR A 176 -11.89 -1.78 -13.11
C THR A 176 -12.84 -2.49 -14.06
N LYS A 177 -12.89 -3.83 -14.06
CA LYS A 177 -13.82 -4.63 -14.86
C LYS A 177 -15.09 -5.03 -14.08
N ALA A 178 -15.04 -4.96 -12.75
CA ALA A 178 -16.14 -5.29 -11.85
C ALA A 178 -17.11 -4.13 -11.73
#